data_0c420fce527d33c8269fa3898fda49e6
#
_entry.id   0c420fce527d33c8269fa3898fda49e6
#
_cell.length_a   1.000
_cell.length_b   1.000
_cell.length_c   1.000
_cell.angle_alpha   90.00
_cell.angle_beta   90.00
_cell.angle_gamma   90.00
#
_symmetry.space_group_name_H-M   'P 1'
#
loop_
_entity.id
_entity.type
_entity.pdbx_description
1 polymer ?
#
loop_
_entity_poly.entity_id
_entity_poly.type
_entity_poly.pdbx_seq_one_letter_code
_entity_poly.pdbx_strand_id
1 'polypeptide(L)'
;MATLSVKPEAQAKVDLFRKELCSQAEILLGSYFPKKISELDDFLKDPSLNEADFSLLKAPLDIPVPDPAKEKEKEERRKEEEKDKDGKKKEEDEDKGPPCGPVSCNEKIVALLARLKPEIKDVKEQLNLVSMWLQLQVPRIEDGNNFGVAVQLDGFHTQISKYFSERGDAVAKAAKQPHVGDYRQLVHELDEAQYGETRLMVMEIRNTYAVLYDIILKNFEKIKKPRGDTKGMIY
;
A
#
# COMPACT_ATOMS: atom_id res chain seq x y z
N MET A 1 -38.02 -1.49 -32.32
CA MET A 1 -37.14 -1.36 -31.16
C MET A 1 -37.12 0.11 -30.72
N ALA A 2 -37.43 0.41 -29.47
CA ALA A 2 -37.35 1.80 -28.97
C ALA A 2 -35.88 2.19 -28.89
N THR A 3 -35.45 3.15 -29.72
CA THR A 3 -34.12 3.74 -29.63
C THR A 3 -34.16 4.86 -28.61
N LEU A 4 -33.21 4.84 -27.65
CA LEU A 4 -33.06 5.92 -26.69
C LEU A 4 -32.73 7.22 -27.46
N SER A 5 -33.61 8.24 -27.34
CA SER A 5 -33.34 9.55 -27.92
C SER A 5 -32.44 10.38 -26.99
N VAL A 6 -31.22 10.64 -27.43
CA VAL A 6 -30.25 11.47 -26.69
C VAL A 6 -30.18 12.85 -27.35
N LYS A 7 -30.16 13.92 -26.54
CA LYS A 7 -30.00 15.29 -27.06
C LYS A 7 -28.62 15.44 -27.72
N PRO A 8 -28.53 16.07 -28.92
CA PRO A 8 -27.23 16.21 -29.64
C PRO A 8 -26.12 16.87 -28.81
N GLU A 9 -26.48 17.87 -27.99
CA GLU A 9 -25.50 18.56 -27.12
C GLU A 9 -24.95 17.63 -26.02
N ALA A 10 -25.77 16.75 -25.47
CA ALA A 10 -25.34 15.77 -24.47
C ALA A 10 -24.44 14.71 -25.12
N GLN A 11 -24.81 14.25 -26.31
CA GLN A 11 -24.00 13.31 -27.08
C GLN A 11 -22.62 13.90 -27.38
N ALA A 12 -22.56 15.15 -27.87
CA ALA A 12 -21.30 15.83 -28.17
C ALA A 12 -20.34 15.92 -26.96
N LYS A 13 -20.89 16.14 -25.75
CA LYS A 13 -20.07 16.18 -24.52
C LYS A 13 -19.49 14.80 -24.21
N VAL A 14 -20.27 13.74 -24.35
CA VAL A 14 -19.80 12.37 -24.12
C VAL A 14 -18.77 11.96 -25.17
N ASP A 15 -18.97 12.33 -26.41
CA ASP A 15 -18.04 12.04 -27.51
C ASP A 15 -16.69 12.77 -27.32
N LEU A 16 -16.74 14.03 -26.84
CA LEU A 16 -15.53 14.78 -26.49
C LEU A 16 -14.76 14.08 -25.34
N PHE A 17 -15.46 13.74 -24.26
CA PHE A 17 -14.88 13.01 -23.12
C PHE A 17 -14.21 11.70 -23.59
N ARG A 18 -14.91 10.92 -24.42
CA ARG A 18 -14.39 9.67 -24.98
C ARG A 18 -13.10 9.91 -25.80
N LYS A 19 -13.09 10.94 -26.62
CA LYS A 19 -11.92 11.30 -27.43
C LYS A 19 -10.72 11.71 -26.56
N GLU A 20 -10.95 12.52 -25.55
CA GLU A 20 -9.92 12.94 -24.59
C GLU A 20 -9.34 11.76 -23.84
N LEU A 21 -10.20 10.84 -23.34
CA LEU A 21 -9.77 9.63 -22.66
C LEU A 21 -8.94 8.71 -23.55
N CYS A 22 -9.33 8.54 -24.81
CA CYS A 22 -8.55 7.77 -25.79
C CYS A 22 -7.15 8.39 -26.00
N SER A 23 -7.08 9.71 -26.15
CA SER A 23 -5.80 10.42 -26.30
C SER A 23 -4.92 10.27 -25.07
N GLN A 24 -5.49 10.38 -23.88
CA GLN A 24 -4.76 10.19 -22.61
C GLN A 24 -4.22 8.75 -22.49
N ALA A 25 -5.02 7.74 -22.81
CA ALA A 25 -4.59 6.34 -22.78
C ALA A 25 -3.43 6.09 -23.78
N GLU A 26 -3.47 6.67 -24.98
CA GLU A 26 -2.39 6.56 -25.95
C GLU A 26 -1.10 7.20 -25.46
N ILE A 27 -1.17 8.35 -24.78
CA ILE A 27 -0.01 9.02 -24.18
C ILE A 27 0.57 8.17 -23.05
N LEU A 28 -0.29 7.60 -22.19
CA LEU A 28 0.16 6.71 -21.12
C LEU A 28 0.93 5.51 -21.67
N LEU A 29 0.39 4.86 -22.67
CA LEU A 29 1.00 3.68 -23.29
C LEU A 29 2.25 4.05 -24.11
N GLY A 30 2.23 5.17 -24.81
CA GLY A 30 3.33 5.55 -25.71
C GLY A 30 4.57 6.11 -24.99
N SER A 31 4.41 6.72 -23.83
CA SER A 31 5.52 7.42 -23.16
C SER A 31 5.57 7.22 -21.65
N TYR A 32 4.42 7.30 -20.98
CA TYR A 32 4.38 7.31 -19.52
C TYR A 32 4.75 5.97 -18.89
N PHE A 33 4.16 4.86 -19.35
CA PHE A 33 4.45 3.52 -18.82
C PHE A 33 5.91 3.13 -19.00
N PRO A 34 6.54 3.28 -20.20
CA PRO A 34 7.96 3.02 -20.35
C PRO A 34 8.83 3.84 -19.39
N LYS A 35 8.51 5.12 -19.20
CA LYS A 35 9.20 6.00 -18.27
C LYS A 35 9.05 5.53 -16.83
N LYS A 36 7.83 5.21 -16.40
CA LYS A 36 7.55 4.72 -15.03
C LYS A 36 8.21 3.38 -14.73
N ILE A 37 8.25 2.46 -15.69
CA ILE A 37 8.97 1.18 -15.55
C ILE A 37 10.44 1.45 -15.25
N SER A 38 11.08 2.38 -15.98
CA SER A 38 12.48 2.76 -15.75
C SER A 38 12.69 3.43 -14.39
N GLU A 39 11.85 4.39 -14.01
CA GLU A 39 11.93 5.09 -12.72
C GLU A 39 11.78 4.13 -11.53
N LEU A 40 10.86 3.16 -11.62
CA LEU A 40 10.66 2.16 -10.58
C LEU A 40 11.78 1.12 -10.56
N ASP A 41 12.37 0.79 -11.70
CA ASP A 41 13.56 -0.05 -11.77
C ASP A 41 14.78 0.63 -11.13
N ASP A 42 14.94 1.94 -11.34
CA ASP A 42 15.97 2.74 -10.67
C ASP A 42 15.69 2.86 -9.16
N PHE A 43 14.44 3.00 -8.76
CA PHE A 43 14.08 2.96 -7.33
C PHE A 43 14.42 1.61 -6.70
N LEU A 44 14.20 0.50 -7.39
CA LEU A 44 14.58 -0.84 -6.92
C LEU A 44 16.08 -1.04 -6.77
N LYS A 45 16.90 -0.28 -7.52
CA LYS A 45 18.37 -0.28 -7.44
C LYS A 45 18.91 0.72 -6.40
N ASP A 46 18.07 1.61 -5.88
CA ASP A 46 18.46 2.60 -4.87
C ASP A 46 18.99 1.89 -3.62
N PRO A 47 20.14 2.33 -3.06
CA PRO A 47 20.72 1.75 -1.84
C PRO A 47 19.75 1.67 -0.68
N SER A 48 18.79 2.59 -0.57
CA SER A 48 17.77 2.58 0.49
C SER A 48 16.84 1.36 0.45
N LEU A 49 16.69 0.69 -0.71
CA LEU A 49 15.93 -0.57 -0.87
C LEU A 49 16.83 -1.81 -1.05
N ASN A 50 18.15 -1.67 -0.95
CA ASN A 50 19.12 -2.75 -1.13
C ASN A 50 20.07 -2.87 0.06
N GLU A 51 19.57 -2.63 1.27
CA GLU A 51 20.35 -2.80 2.49
C GLU A 51 20.63 -4.30 2.70
N ALA A 52 21.91 -4.65 2.73
CA ALA A 52 22.36 -6.01 2.97
C ALA A 52 22.48 -6.34 4.45
N ASP A 53 22.77 -5.33 5.27
CA ASP A 53 22.87 -5.46 6.72
C ASP A 53 21.58 -4.99 7.41
N PHE A 54 20.70 -5.91 7.73
CA PHE A 54 19.44 -5.61 8.40
C PHE A 54 19.62 -5.06 9.82
N SER A 55 20.80 -5.19 10.41
CA SER A 55 21.10 -4.52 11.69
C SER A 55 20.98 -3.01 11.60
N LEU A 56 21.25 -2.44 10.42
CA LEU A 56 21.13 -1.02 10.14
C LEU A 56 19.67 -0.53 10.02
N LEU A 57 18.71 -1.45 9.89
CA LEU A 57 17.28 -1.12 9.89
C LEU A 57 16.71 -0.96 11.28
N LYS A 58 17.43 -1.43 12.32
CA LYS A 58 16.97 -1.38 13.71
C LYS A 58 16.95 0.06 14.22
N ALA A 59 15.77 0.53 14.58
CA ALA A 59 15.61 1.82 15.25
C ALA A 59 15.79 1.66 16.77
N PRO A 60 16.45 2.60 17.46
CA PRO A 60 16.53 2.58 18.92
C PRO A 60 15.12 2.69 19.50
N LEU A 61 14.81 1.84 20.48
CA LEU A 61 13.49 1.83 21.12
C LEU A 61 13.45 2.74 22.36
N ASP A 62 14.60 3.07 22.96
CA ASP A 62 14.74 3.92 24.15
C ASP A 62 13.80 3.54 25.31
N ILE A 63 13.48 2.23 25.41
CA ILE A 63 12.67 1.66 26.49
C ILE A 63 13.62 1.20 27.58
N PRO A 64 13.68 1.88 28.75
CA PRO A 64 14.57 1.48 29.83
C PRO A 64 14.19 0.10 30.38
N VAL A 65 15.20 -0.71 30.68
CA VAL A 65 15.00 -1.96 31.42
C VAL A 65 15.11 -1.63 32.90
N PRO A 66 14.05 -1.81 33.70
CA PRO A 66 14.11 -1.56 35.14
C PRO A 66 15.13 -2.48 35.81
N ASP A 67 15.86 -1.93 36.79
CA ASP A 67 16.77 -2.71 37.61
C ASP A 67 15.96 -3.58 38.57
N PRO A 68 16.09 -4.93 38.51
CA PRO A 68 15.31 -5.84 39.38
C PRO A 68 15.49 -5.58 40.88
N ALA A 69 16.63 -5.06 41.31
CA ALA A 69 16.89 -4.72 42.70
C ALA A 69 16.05 -3.51 43.15
N LYS A 70 16.00 -2.48 42.29
CA LYS A 70 15.21 -1.23 42.54
C LYS A 70 13.70 -1.49 42.48
N GLU A 71 13.27 -2.43 41.65
CA GLU A 71 11.85 -2.79 41.57
C GLU A 71 11.39 -3.53 42.84
N LYS A 72 12.20 -4.45 43.36
CA LYS A 72 11.92 -5.12 44.62
C LYS A 72 11.83 -4.14 45.79
N GLU A 73 12.78 -3.23 45.89
CA GLU A 73 12.80 -2.21 46.92
C GLU A 73 11.56 -1.29 46.84
N LYS A 74 11.14 -0.95 45.63
CA LYS A 74 9.96 -0.13 45.37
C LYS A 74 8.66 -0.87 45.68
N GLU A 75 8.64 -2.16 45.42
CA GLU A 75 7.48 -3.04 45.73
C GLU A 75 7.39 -3.30 47.25
N GLU A 76 8.50 -3.52 47.93
CA GLU A 76 8.56 -3.65 49.39
C GLU A 76 8.09 -2.37 50.09
N ARG A 77 8.54 -1.21 49.63
CA ARG A 77 8.11 0.10 50.12
C ARG A 77 6.60 0.32 49.92
N ARG A 78 6.04 -0.04 48.75
CA ARG A 78 4.59 0.01 48.53
C ARG A 78 3.81 -0.90 49.45
N LYS A 79 4.29 -2.12 49.72
CA LYS A 79 3.67 -3.06 50.64
C LYS A 79 3.72 -2.57 52.10
N GLU A 80 4.74 -1.83 52.48
CA GLU A 80 4.83 -1.18 53.79
C GLU A 80 3.87 0.02 53.88
N GLU A 81 3.80 0.88 52.87
CA GLU A 81 2.88 2.01 52.80
C GLU A 81 1.39 1.58 52.73
N GLU A 82 1.09 0.39 52.18
CA GLU A 82 -0.27 -0.19 52.14
C GLU A 82 -0.70 -0.77 53.49
N LYS A 83 0.21 -1.21 54.34
CA LYS A 83 -0.09 -1.68 55.69
C LYS A 83 -0.49 -0.59 56.65
N ASP A 84 -0.07 0.65 56.38
CA ASP A 84 -0.37 1.81 57.23
C ASP A 84 -1.67 2.58 56.86
N LYS A 85 -2.36 2.15 55.77
CA LYS A 85 -3.61 2.80 55.33
C LYS A 85 -4.80 1.83 55.36
N ASP A 86 -5.40 1.75 56.52
CA ASP A 86 -6.70 1.09 56.70
C ASP A 86 -7.79 1.95 56.03
N GLY A 87 -8.49 1.38 55.04
CA GLY A 87 -9.85 1.78 54.68
C GLY A 87 -10.09 2.87 53.64
N LYS A 88 -9.48 2.85 52.45
CA LYS A 88 -10.10 3.45 51.24
C LYS A 88 -9.83 2.58 50.01
N LYS A 89 -10.96 2.06 49.44
CA LYS A 89 -10.97 1.44 48.12
C LYS A 89 -10.26 2.38 47.16
N LYS A 90 -9.09 1.98 46.64
CA LYS A 90 -8.49 2.60 45.45
C LYS A 90 -9.25 2.07 44.23
N GLU A 91 -9.83 2.97 43.48
CA GLU A 91 -10.10 2.76 42.07
C GLU A 91 -8.78 2.30 41.46
N GLU A 92 -8.82 1.21 40.72
CA GLU A 92 -7.68 0.64 40.00
C GLU A 92 -7.19 1.67 39.02
N ASP A 93 -6.03 2.23 39.28
CA ASP A 93 -5.28 3.14 38.40
C ASP A 93 -4.62 2.28 37.33
N GLU A 94 -5.45 1.63 36.47
CA GLU A 94 -5.02 0.73 35.39
C GLU A 94 -4.35 1.45 34.24
N ASP A 95 -4.25 2.78 34.27
CA ASP A 95 -3.80 3.59 33.12
C ASP A 95 -2.54 4.42 33.38
N LYS A 96 -1.65 3.97 34.26
CA LYS A 96 -0.29 4.50 34.27
C LYS A 96 0.49 3.80 33.18
N GLY A 97 0.56 4.43 32.03
CA GLY A 97 1.43 4.03 30.95
C GLY A 97 2.85 3.71 31.42
N PRO A 98 3.60 2.89 30.67
CA PRO A 98 4.93 2.46 31.06
C PRO A 98 5.85 3.63 31.37
N PRO A 99 6.83 3.49 32.29
CA PRO A 99 7.76 4.55 32.65
C PRO A 99 8.84 4.77 31.57
N CYS A 100 8.43 4.83 30.33
CA CYS A 100 9.30 5.15 29.20
C CYS A 100 8.82 6.43 28.52
N GLY A 101 9.78 7.17 27.94
CA GLY A 101 9.49 8.30 27.08
C GLY A 101 8.84 7.90 25.76
N PRO A 102 8.54 8.87 24.87
CA PRO A 102 7.99 8.58 23.56
C PRO A 102 8.96 7.70 22.74
N VAL A 103 8.46 6.59 22.18
CA VAL A 103 9.21 5.74 21.27
C VAL A 103 8.92 6.18 19.84
N SER A 104 9.97 6.56 19.12
CA SER A 104 9.86 7.05 17.74
C SER A 104 9.51 5.94 16.75
N CYS A 105 8.91 6.34 15.63
CA CYS A 105 8.78 5.47 14.47
C CYS A 105 10.17 5.13 13.89
N ASN A 106 10.24 4.06 13.11
CA ASN A 106 11.43 3.78 12.33
C ASN A 106 11.51 4.76 11.14
N GLU A 107 12.39 5.75 11.23
CA GLU A 107 12.50 6.83 10.24
C GLU A 107 12.87 6.31 8.84
N LYS A 108 13.69 5.26 8.74
CA LYS A 108 14.04 4.63 7.46
C LYS A 108 12.82 4.05 6.77
N ILE A 109 12.00 3.31 7.51
CA ILE A 109 10.75 2.74 6.99
C ILE A 109 9.77 3.85 6.62
N VAL A 110 9.62 4.87 7.48
CA VAL A 110 8.74 6.03 7.20
C VAL A 110 9.17 6.75 5.91
N ALA A 111 10.47 6.97 5.72
CA ALA A 111 10.99 7.61 4.50
C ALA A 111 10.72 6.78 3.24
N LEU A 112 10.93 5.46 3.30
CA LEU A 112 10.61 4.55 2.19
C LEU A 112 9.11 4.54 1.86
N LEU A 113 8.27 4.47 2.88
CA LEU A 113 6.82 4.52 2.70
C LEU A 113 6.35 5.87 2.15
N ALA A 114 7.00 6.98 2.52
CA ALA A 114 6.72 8.29 1.97
C ALA A 114 7.02 8.37 0.46
N ARG A 115 8.07 7.68 -0.02
CA ARG A 115 8.36 7.54 -1.46
C ARG A 115 7.41 6.59 -2.17
N LEU A 116 6.98 5.50 -1.52
CA LEU A 116 6.09 4.49 -2.11
C LEU A 116 4.64 4.98 -2.26
N LYS A 117 4.11 5.73 -1.30
CA LYS A 117 2.70 6.17 -1.31
C LYS A 117 2.27 6.92 -2.58
N PRO A 118 3.06 7.88 -3.12
CA PRO A 118 2.75 8.51 -4.39
C PRO A 118 2.68 7.53 -5.56
N GLU A 119 3.56 6.53 -5.60
CA GLU A 119 3.57 5.52 -6.66
C GLU A 119 2.34 4.60 -6.59
N ILE A 120 1.88 4.25 -5.39
CA ILE A 120 0.62 3.50 -5.19
C ILE A 120 -0.57 4.31 -5.69
N LYS A 121 -0.62 5.61 -5.38
CA LYS A 121 -1.68 6.49 -5.87
C LYS A 121 -1.65 6.58 -7.39
N ASP A 122 -0.49 6.85 -7.95
CA ASP A 122 -0.29 6.99 -9.37
C ASP A 122 -0.71 5.74 -10.15
N VAL A 123 -0.21 4.56 -9.78
CA VAL A 123 -0.59 3.32 -10.48
C VAL A 123 -2.10 3.08 -10.44
N LYS A 124 -2.78 3.38 -9.33
CA LYS A 124 -4.24 3.25 -9.23
C LYS A 124 -4.97 4.19 -10.19
N GLU A 125 -4.53 5.45 -10.28
CA GLU A 125 -5.14 6.45 -11.16
C GLU A 125 -4.94 6.06 -12.64
N GLN A 126 -3.72 5.68 -13.02
CA GLN A 126 -3.40 5.31 -14.39
C GLN A 126 -4.09 4.01 -14.82
N LEU A 127 -4.16 3.02 -13.94
CA LEU A 127 -4.89 1.78 -14.22
C LEU A 127 -6.40 2.00 -14.36
N ASN A 128 -6.97 2.88 -13.53
CA ASN A 128 -8.38 3.25 -13.67
C ASN A 128 -8.65 3.90 -15.04
N LEU A 129 -7.78 4.79 -15.49
CA LEU A 129 -7.88 5.43 -16.81
C LEU A 129 -7.80 4.41 -17.95
N VAL A 130 -6.81 3.50 -17.90
CA VAL A 130 -6.64 2.44 -18.89
C VAL A 130 -7.82 1.46 -18.86
N SER A 131 -8.30 1.09 -17.67
CA SER A 131 -9.48 0.22 -17.51
C SER A 131 -10.73 0.85 -18.14
N MET A 132 -10.96 2.15 -17.89
CA MET A 132 -12.08 2.88 -18.49
C MET A 132 -11.93 2.95 -20.00
N TRP A 133 -10.72 3.24 -20.52
CA TRP A 133 -10.46 3.22 -21.95
C TRP A 133 -10.76 1.86 -22.58
N LEU A 134 -10.30 0.75 -21.96
CA LEU A 134 -10.59 -0.60 -22.43
C LEU A 134 -12.11 -0.90 -22.45
N GLN A 135 -12.83 -0.49 -21.41
CA GLN A 135 -14.28 -0.65 -21.33
C GLN A 135 -15.03 0.11 -22.45
N LEU A 136 -14.54 1.28 -22.82
CA LEU A 136 -15.12 2.05 -23.94
C LEU A 136 -14.86 1.44 -25.31
N GLN A 137 -13.93 0.47 -25.43
CA GLN A 137 -13.72 -0.31 -26.65
C GLN A 137 -14.65 -1.53 -26.75
N VAL A 138 -15.41 -1.83 -25.69
CA VAL A 138 -16.39 -2.94 -25.72
C VAL A 138 -17.40 -2.71 -26.84
N PRO A 139 -17.52 -3.63 -27.81
CA PRO A 139 -18.40 -3.46 -28.94
C PRO A 139 -19.87 -3.59 -28.53
N ARG A 140 -20.78 -3.16 -29.43
CA ARG A 140 -22.21 -3.39 -29.26
C ARG A 140 -22.48 -4.87 -28.98
N ILE A 141 -23.34 -5.12 -27.98
CA ILE A 141 -23.75 -6.49 -27.62
C ILE A 141 -24.51 -7.09 -28.80
N GLU A 142 -24.06 -8.26 -29.24
CA GLU A 142 -24.73 -9.09 -30.23
C GLU A 142 -24.80 -10.53 -29.72
N ASP A 143 -25.78 -11.29 -30.16
CA ASP A 143 -25.98 -12.67 -29.71
C ASP A 143 -24.71 -13.51 -29.92
N GLY A 144 -24.28 -14.21 -28.86
CA GLY A 144 -23.11 -15.08 -28.87
C GLY A 144 -21.76 -14.41 -28.69
N ASN A 145 -21.70 -13.08 -28.38
CA ASN A 145 -20.46 -12.37 -28.21
C ASN A 145 -20.39 -11.69 -26.84
N ASN A 146 -19.64 -12.32 -25.90
CA ASN A 146 -19.34 -11.78 -24.57
C ASN A 146 -17.88 -11.32 -24.55
N PHE A 147 -17.66 -9.99 -24.39
CA PHE A 147 -16.34 -9.40 -24.22
C PHE A 147 -16.26 -8.70 -22.89
N GLY A 148 -15.23 -8.99 -22.09
CA GLY A 148 -14.98 -8.32 -20.81
C GLY A 148 -13.49 -8.27 -20.49
N VAL A 149 -13.05 -7.16 -19.91
CA VAL A 149 -11.70 -6.98 -19.38
C VAL A 149 -11.81 -6.50 -17.95
N ALA A 150 -11.13 -7.18 -17.03
CA ALA A 150 -11.00 -6.79 -15.63
C ALA A 150 -9.53 -6.52 -15.29
N VAL A 151 -9.27 -5.41 -14.61
CA VAL A 151 -7.96 -5.06 -14.04
C VAL A 151 -8.17 -4.78 -12.56
N GLN A 152 -7.43 -5.50 -11.69
CA GLN A 152 -7.52 -5.34 -10.24
C GLN A 152 -6.17 -5.00 -9.64
N LEU A 153 -6.18 -4.10 -8.65
CA LEU A 153 -5.05 -3.76 -7.77
C LEU A 153 -5.55 -3.63 -6.35
N ASP A 154 -5.08 -4.51 -5.47
CA ASP A 154 -5.57 -4.59 -4.10
C ASP A 154 -4.48 -4.40 -3.04
N GLY A 155 -4.88 -3.81 -1.92
CA GLY A 155 -4.27 -4.11 -0.62
C GLY A 155 -3.13 -3.23 -0.11
N PHE A 156 -2.35 -2.51 -0.92
CA PHE A 156 -1.14 -1.80 -0.46
C PHE A 156 -1.37 -0.81 0.69
N HIS A 157 -2.44 -0.02 0.66
CA HIS A 157 -2.75 0.90 1.77
C HIS A 157 -3.10 0.18 3.05
N THR A 158 -3.81 -0.95 2.94
CA THR A 158 -4.18 -1.80 4.09
C THR A 158 -2.93 -2.40 4.73
N GLN A 159 -1.97 -2.87 3.94
CA GLN A 159 -0.71 -3.41 4.43
C GLN A 159 0.10 -2.36 5.19
N ILE A 160 0.20 -1.13 4.67
CA ILE A 160 0.90 -0.03 5.35
C ILE A 160 0.22 0.34 6.69
N SER A 161 -1.11 0.41 6.72
CA SER A 161 -1.86 0.70 7.94
C SER A 161 -1.69 -0.41 8.98
N LYS A 162 -1.70 -1.67 8.54
CA LYS A 162 -1.47 -2.85 9.37
C LYS A 162 -0.10 -2.81 10.03
N TYR A 163 0.97 -2.48 9.28
CA TYR A 163 2.31 -2.35 9.85
C TYR A 163 2.35 -1.38 11.03
N PHE A 164 1.81 -0.15 10.87
CA PHE A 164 1.83 0.82 11.96
C PHE A 164 1.04 0.37 13.18
N SER A 165 -0.09 -0.31 12.98
CA SER A 165 -0.90 -0.87 14.07
C SER A 165 -0.14 -1.97 14.82
N GLU A 166 0.38 -2.97 14.09
CA GLU A 166 1.10 -4.10 14.68
C GLU A 166 2.39 -3.66 15.39
N ARG A 167 3.13 -2.69 14.78
CA ARG A 167 4.31 -2.12 15.40
C ARG A 167 3.98 -1.34 16.69
N GLY A 168 2.90 -0.57 16.68
CA GLY A 168 2.42 0.15 17.86
C GLY A 168 2.09 -0.81 19.01
N ASP A 169 1.38 -1.90 18.71
CA ASP A 169 1.05 -2.92 19.70
C ASP A 169 2.31 -3.64 20.26
N ALA A 170 3.28 -3.93 19.39
CA ALA A 170 4.55 -4.53 19.78
C ALA A 170 5.38 -3.59 20.68
N VAL A 171 5.46 -2.31 20.36
CA VAL A 171 6.10 -1.28 21.19
C VAL A 171 5.40 -1.16 22.54
N ALA A 172 4.07 -1.15 22.59
CA ALA A 172 3.31 -1.10 23.83
C ALA A 172 3.57 -2.33 24.71
N LYS A 173 3.69 -3.53 24.13
CA LYS A 173 4.07 -4.74 24.84
C LYS A 173 5.50 -4.67 25.39
N ALA A 174 6.46 -4.23 24.58
CA ALA A 174 7.85 -4.05 25.01
C ALA A 174 7.97 -3.02 26.15
N ALA A 175 7.16 -1.96 26.14
CA ALA A 175 7.13 -0.95 27.18
C ALA A 175 6.49 -1.47 28.48
N LYS A 176 5.43 -2.33 28.39
CA LYS A 176 4.78 -2.94 29.55
C LYS A 176 5.66 -4.02 30.23
N GLN A 177 6.44 -4.75 29.44
CA GLN A 177 7.30 -5.85 29.92
C GLN A 177 8.75 -5.67 29.41
N PRO A 178 9.47 -4.64 29.88
CA PRO A 178 10.74 -4.24 29.32
C PRO A 178 11.88 -5.25 29.54
N HIS A 179 11.72 -6.18 30.49
CA HIS A 179 12.64 -7.28 30.78
C HIS A 179 12.48 -8.47 29.83
N VAL A 180 11.43 -8.50 29.00
CA VAL A 180 11.22 -9.56 28.00
C VAL A 180 11.85 -9.13 26.67
N GLY A 181 13.04 -9.66 26.37
CA GLY A 181 13.79 -9.32 25.17
C GLY A 181 13.03 -9.59 23.87
N ASP A 182 12.20 -10.63 23.84
CA ASP A 182 11.44 -11.05 22.66
C ASP A 182 10.47 -9.98 22.17
N TYR A 183 9.89 -9.17 23.07
CA TYR A 183 9.02 -8.07 22.63
C TYR A 183 9.78 -6.94 21.94
N ARG A 184 11.04 -6.70 22.32
CA ARG A 184 11.92 -5.75 21.62
C ARG A 184 12.32 -6.30 20.26
N GLN A 185 12.67 -7.58 20.21
CA GLN A 185 13.01 -8.25 18.96
C GLN A 185 11.81 -8.23 17.99
N LEU A 186 10.59 -8.46 18.48
CA LEU A 186 9.39 -8.40 17.65
C LEU A 186 9.22 -7.05 16.93
N VAL A 187 9.55 -5.93 17.56
CA VAL A 187 9.49 -4.61 16.90
C VAL A 187 10.49 -4.53 15.75
N HIS A 188 11.69 -5.08 15.93
CA HIS A 188 12.71 -5.11 14.87
C HIS A 188 12.32 -6.04 13.72
N GLU A 189 11.74 -7.20 14.04
CA GLU A 189 11.23 -8.15 13.02
C GLU A 189 10.12 -7.52 12.16
N LEU A 190 9.21 -6.76 12.78
CA LEU A 190 8.16 -6.02 12.05
C LEU A 190 8.76 -4.95 11.13
N ASP A 191 9.80 -4.25 11.58
CA ASP A 191 10.50 -3.26 10.77
C ASP A 191 11.21 -3.93 9.58
N GLU A 192 11.92 -5.04 9.79
CA GLU A 192 12.59 -5.82 8.74
C GLU A 192 11.59 -6.41 7.74
N ALA A 193 10.49 -6.98 8.22
CA ALA A 193 9.42 -7.50 7.36
C ALA A 193 8.81 -6.38 6.50
N GLN A 194 8.51 -5.21 7.08
CA GLN A 194 7.97 -4.08 6.33
C GLN A 194 8.95 -3.53 5.29
N TYR A 195 10.25 -3.58 5.56
CA TYR A 195 11.27 -3.22 4.58
C TYR A 195 11.20 -4.14 3.36
N GLY A 196 11.15 -5.46 3.57
CA GLY A 196 10.99 -6.45 2.50
C GLY A 196 9.69 -6.26 1.71
N GLU A 197 8.57 -6.06 2.42
CA GLU A 197 7.26 -5.80 1.81
C GLU A 197 7.27 -4.52 0.97
N THR A 198 7.91 -3.45 1.43
CA THR A 198 8.03 -2.19 0.67
C THR A 198 8.74 -2.43 -0.67
N ARG A 199 9.82 -3.21 -0.67
CA ARG A 199 10.53 -3.59 -1.90
C ARG A 199 9.63 -4.41 -2.84
N LEU A 200 8.89 -5.38 -2.30
CA LEU A 200 7.95 -6.20 -3.09
C LEU A 200 6.84 -5.34 -3.70
N MET A 201 6.28 -4.38 -2.98
CA MET A 201 5.28 -3.45 -3.51
C MET A 201 5.82 -2.63 -4.69
N VAL A 202 7.06 -2.11 -4.60
CA VAL A 202 7.68 -1.38 -5.73
C VAL A 202 7.86 -2.30 -6.94
N MET A 203 8.30 -3.55 -6.72
CA MET A 203 8.42 -4.55 -7.79
C MET A 203 7.07 -4.86 -8.44
N GLU A 204 6.03 -5.02 -7.64
CA GLU A 204 4.67 -5.32 -8.11
C GLU A 204 4.11 -4.17 -8.95
N ILE A 205 4.27 -2.91 -8.52
CA ILE A 205 3.87 -1.73 -9.28
C ILE A 205 4.60 -1.69 -10.62
N ARG A 206 5.94 -1.86 -10.63
CA ARG A 206 6.72 -1.91 -11.87
C ARG A 206 6.25 -3.01 -12.81
N ASN A 207 6.08 -4.22 -12.28
CA ASN A 207 5.66 -5.38 -13.06
C ASN A 207 4.24 -5.19 -13.62
N THR A 208 3.35 -4.57 -12.86
CA THR A 208 1.99 -4.24 -13.33
C THR A 208 2.03 -3.32 -14.54
N TYR A 209 2.82 -2.24 -14.50
CA TYR A 209 3.02 -1.38 -15.67
C TYR A 209 3.61 -2.14 -16.85
N ALA A 210 4.62 -2.97 -16.63
CA ALA A 210 5.30 -3.71 -17.68
C ALA A 210 4.38 -4.74 -18.36
N VAL A 211 3.66 -5.53 -17.58
CA VAL A 211 2.74 -6.55 -18.08
C VAL A 211 1.58 -5.91 -18.84
N LEU A 212 0.98 -4.86 -18.27
CA LEU A 212 -0.14 -4.17 -18.90
C LEU A 212 0.30 -3.50 -20.21
N TYR A 213 1.45 -2.85 -20.22
CA TYR A 213 2.04 -2.28 -21.42
C TYR A 213 2.24 -3.32 -22.52
N ASP A 214 2.86 -4.45 -22.20
CA ASP A 214 3.14 -5.53 -23.17
C ASP A 214 1.85 -6.13 -23.74
N ILE A 215 0.87 -6.44 -22.88
CA ILE A 215 -0.41 -7.00 -23.30
C ILE A 215 -1.17 -6.04 -24.22
N ILE A 216 -1.25 -4.77 -23.85
CA ILE A 216 -1.99 -3.78 -24.65
C ILE A 216 -1.28 -3.52 -25.96
N LEU A 217 0.05 -3.36 -25.96
CA LEU A 217 0.82 -3.10 -27.18
C LEU A 217 0.66 -4.24 -28.20
N LYS A 218 0.77 -5.49 -27.75
CA LYS A 218 0.59 -6.67 -28.62
C LYS A 218 -0.84 -6.78 -29.20
N ASN A 219 -1.83 -6.25 -28.52
CA ASN A 219 -3.23 -6.39 -28.89
C ASN A 219 -3.89 -5.08 -29.31
N PHE A 220 -3.11 -4.00 -29.48
CA PHE A 220 -3.61 -2.64 -29.63
C PHE A 220 -4.63 -2.49 -30.77
N GLU A 221 -4.34 -3.00 -31.96
CA GLU A 221 -5.23 -2.95 -33.12
C GLU A 221 -6.52 -3.77 -32.85
N LYS A 222 -6.38 -4.92 -32.17
CA LYS A 222 -7.52 -5.75 -31.81
C LYS A 222 -8.40 -5.10 -30.75
N ILE A 223 -7.81 -4.38 -29.82
CA ILE A 223 -8.53 -3.63 -28.79
C ILE A 223 -9.31 -2.49 -29.42
N LYS A 224 -8.68 -1.70 -30.33
CA LYS A 224 -9.35 -0.61 -31.06
C LYS A 224 -10.48 -1.07 -31.98
N LYS A 225 -10.34 -2.26 -32.59
CA LYS A 225 -11.33 -2.84 -33.48
C LYS A 225 -11.62 -4.30 -33.10
N PRO A 226 -12.37 -4.54 -32.00
CA PRO A 226 -12.56 -5.90 -31.46
C PRO A 226 -13.14 -6.91 -32.42
N ARG A 227 -13.99 -6.49 -33.35
CA ARG A 227 -14.63 -7.35 -34.35
C ARG A 227 -13.93 -7.41 -35.70
N GLY A 228 -12.95 -6.52 -35.93
CA GLY A 228 -12.33 -6.33 -37.22
C GLY A 228 -13.28 -5.68 -38.23
N ASP A 229 -12.81 -5.48 -39.44
CA ASP A 229 -13.68 -5.18 -40.58
C ASP A 229 -14.44 -6.47 -40.89
N THR A 230 -15.79 -6.43 -40.96
CA THR A 230 -16.61 -7.54 -41.40
C THR A 230 -16.21 -7.89 -42.84
N LYS A 231 -15.23 -8.77 -43.00
CA LYS A 231 -15.06 -9.48 -44.26
C LYS A 231 -16.31 -10.34 -44.40
N GLY A 232 -17.11 -10.03 -45.44
CA GLY A 232 -18.31 -10.78 -45.71
C GLY A 232 -18.03 -12.27 -45.68
N MET A 233 -18.93 -13.04 -45.08
CA MET A 233 -18.84 -14.49 -45.11
C MET A 233 -18.63 -14.90 -46.56
N ILE A 234 -17.49 -15.53 -46.81
CA ILE A 234 -17.30 -16.29 -48.03
C ILE A 234 -18.04 -17.59 -47.81
N TYR A 235 -19.16 -17.70 -48.49
CA TYR A 235 -19.93 -18.95 -48.60
C TYR A 235 -19.09 -19.94 -49.40
#